data_ba31b3b25df3535f96280ba73f407977
#
_entry.id   ba31b3b25df3535f96280ba73f407977
#
_cell.length_a   1.000
_cell.length_b   1.000
_cell.length_c   1.000
_cell.angle_alpha   90.00
_cell.angle_beta   90.00
_cell.angle_gamma   90.00
#
_symmetry.space_group_name_H-M   'P 1'
#
loop_
_entity.id
_entity.type
_entity.pdbx_description
1 polymer ?
#
loop_
_entity_poly.entity_id
_entity_poly.type
_entity_poly.pdbx_seq_one_letter_code
_entity_poly.pdbx_strand_id
1 'polypeptide(L)'
;VPPARGAKKRAQSGIPTPQSVLGQSVGADFFLATYDESLKYFQALDAASDRVELLEVGETSFGLPWHIALISSADNLRNIERYREIAQRLAHPEGLTDDEARQLAIEGKSIVHIDGGLHATEVAHAQHTIQLGYDLVTGDDDPEIAAILDNVILMLWFSINPDGQNMVANWYRQNLGTIYETSGTPGLYQKYIGHDN
;
A
#
# COMPACT_ATOMS: atom_id res chain seq x y z
N VAL A 1 12.48 -0.59 -15.44
CA VAL A 1 11.65 -1.74 -15.05
C VAL A 1 12.54 -2.66 -14.22
N PRO A 2 12.24 -2.96 -12.95
CA PRO A 2 13.01 -3.94 -12.21
C PRO A 2 12.89 -5.33 -12.86
N PRO A 3 13.94 -6.18 -12.80
CA PRO A 3 13.91 -7.52 -13.39
C PRO A 3 12.85 -8.37 -12.69
N ALA A 4 12.20 -9.27 -13.47
CA ALA A 4 11.24 -10.23 -12.95
C ALA A 4 11.83 -10.99 -11.75
N ARG A 5 11.19 -10.88 -10.59
CA ARG A 5 11.59 -11.62 -9.39
C ARG A 5 11.40 -13.12 -9.64
N GLY A 6 12.45 -13.89 -9.38
CA GLY A 6 12.35 -15.35 -9.33
C GLY A 6 11.29 -15.80 -8.32
N ALA A 7 10.63 -16.94 -8.58
CA ALA A 7 9.57 -17.49 -7.73
C ALA A 7 9.96 -17.43 -6.25
N LYS A 8 9.19 -16.67 -5.46
CA LYS A 8 9.37 -16.57 -4.00
C LYS A 8 9.16 -17.97 -3.41
N LYS A 9 10.14 -18.48 -2.66
CA LYS A 9 9.93 -19.68 -1.85
C LYS A 9 8.99 -19.30 -0.72
N ARG A 10 7.78 -19.88 -0.71
CA ARG A 10 6.80 -19.75 0.35
C ARG A 10 7.45 -20.09 1.69
N ALA A 11 7.60 -19.12 2.58
CA ALA A 11 7.90 -19.41 3.98
C ALA A 11 6.66 -20.09 4.57
N GLN A 12 6.83 -21.25 5.20
CA GLN A 12 5.74 -21.98 5.89
C GLN A 12 5.31 -21.33 7.23
N SER A 13 5.79 -20.12 7.54
CA SER A 13 5.33 -19.34 8.69
C SER A 13 4.07 -18.58 8.28
N GLY A 14 3.01 -18.63 9.11
CA GLY A 14 1.76 -17.91 8.85
C GLY A 14 2.01 -16.43 8.56
N ILE A 15 1.06 -15.79 7.86
CA ILE A 15 1.14 -14.37 7.51
C ILE A 15 1.20 -13.54 8.81
N PRO A 16 2.19 -12.64 8.97
CA PRO A 16 2.35 -11.88 10.19
C PRO A 16 1.19 -10.88 10.38
N THR A 17 0.62 -10.86 11.59
CA THR A 17 -0.37 -9.83 11.94
C THR A 17 0.31 -8.47 12.10
N PRO A 18 -0.39 -7.33 11.87
CA PRO A 18 0.16 -6.02 12.15
C PRO A 18 0.76 -5.92 13.56
N GLN A 19 0.02 -6.40 14.56
CA GLN A 19 0.48 -6.40 15.95
C GLN A 19 1.79 -7.17 16.17
N SER A 20 2.00 -8.29 15.49
CA SER A 20 3.21 -9.10 15.65
C SER A 20 4.48 -8.39 15.14
N VAL A 21 4.32 -7.46 14.20
CA VAL A 21 5.43 -6.70 13.60
C VAL A 21 5.62 -5.34 14.26
N LEU A 22 4.51 -4.66 14.59
CA LEU A 22 4.51 -3.31 15.13
C LEU A 22 4.60 -3.27 16.66
N GLY A 23 4.30 -4.40 17.32
CA GLY A 23 4.21 -4.48 18.79
C GLY A 23 2.91 -3.94 19.37
N GLN A 24 2.07 -3.28 18.55
CA GLN A 24 0.78 -2.72 18.93
C GLN A 24 -0.24 -3.02 17.83
N SER A 25 -1.52 -3.09 18.20
CA SER A 25 -2.60 -3.17 17.22
C SER A 25 -2.76 -1.85 16.48
N VAL A 26 -3.15 -1.91 15.21
CA VAL A 26 -3.56 -0.72 14.47
C VAL A 26 -4.75 -0.08 15.16
N GLY A 27 -4.68 1.24 15.38
CA GLY A 27 -5.72 1.98 16.10
C GLY A 27 -5.71 1.79 17.63
N ALA A 28 -4.66 1.18 18.20
CA ALA A 28 -4.50 1.13 19.66
C ALA A 28 -4.34 2.55 20.23
N ASP A 29 -4.86 2.74 21.44
CA ASP A 29 -4.72 4.01 22.13
C ASP A 29 -3.24 4.41 22.27
N PHE A 30 -2.97 5.68 22.05
CA PHE A 30 -1.63 6.30 22.16
C PHE A 30 -0.57 5.73 21.20
N PHE A 31 -1.00 5.04 20.13
CA PHE A 31 -0.11 4.49 19.11
C PHE A 31 -0.42 5.05 17.72
N LEU A 32 0.59 5.61 17.07
CA LEU A 32 0.58 5.95 15.64
C LEU A 32 1.81 5.30 14.99
N ALA A 33 1.60 4.46 14.00
CA ALA A 33 2.69 3.91 13.19
C ALA A 33 3.34 5.02 12.35
N THR A 34 4.66 5.06 12.34
CA THR A 34 5.44 5.88 11.40
C THR A 34 5.40 5.24 10.01
N TYR A 35 5.83 5.99 8.98
CA TYR A 35 6.02 5.40 7.64
C TYR A 35 7.02 4.24 7.66
N ASP A 36 8.13 4.38 8.38
CA ASP A 36 9.15 3.33 8.48
C ASP A 36 8.58 2.04 9.08
N GLU A 37 7.69 2.15 10.06
CA GLU A 37 7.00 1.00 10.63
C GLU A 37 5.97 0.40 9.67
N SER A 38 5.22 1.24 8.95
CA SER A 38 4.31 0.79 7.89
C SER A 38 5.08 0.04 6.80
N LEU A 39 6.19 0.60 6.34
CA LEU A 39 7.06 -0.03 5.34
C LEU A 39 7.62 -1.37 5.85
N LYS A 40 8.09 -1.42 7.10
CA LYS A 40 8.54 -2.66 7.73
C LYS A 40 7.45 -3.73 7.74
N TYR A 41 6.20 -3.33 8.01
CA TYR A 41 5.07 -4.25 7.98
C TYR A 41 4.82 -4.78 6.55
N PHE A 42 4.74 -3.91 5.55
CA PHE A 42 4.54 -4.33 4.16
C PHE A 42 5.69 -5.17 3.61
N GLN A 43 6.93 -4.92 4.03
CA GLN A 43 8.07 -5.80 3.73
C GLN A 43 7.90 -7.21 4.32
N ALA A 44 7.40 -7.31 5.56
CA ALA A 44 7.12 -8.59 6.20
C ALA A 44 5.96 -9.32 5.50
N LEU A 45 4.93 -8.57 5.09
CA LEU A 45 3.77 -9.11 4.36
C LEU A 45 4.18 -9.63 2.97
N ASP A 46 4.98 -8.86 2.22
CA ASP A 46 5.55 -9.25 0.92
C ASP A 46 6.45 -10.49 1.02
N ALA A 47 7.21 -10.62 2.09
CA ALA A 47 8.06 -11.78 2.32
C ALA A 47 7.25 -13.06 2.66
N ALA A 48 6.06 -12.90 3.27
CA ALA A 48 5.24 -14.01 3.76
C ALA A 48 4.16 -14.47 2.76
N SER A 49 3.80 -13.66 1.77
CA SER A 49 2.70 -13.94 0.85
C SER A 49 3.07 -13.66 -0.61
N ASP A 50 2.61 -14.51 -1.52
CA ASP A 50 2.68 -14.30 -2.97
C ASP A 50 1.50 -13.50 -3.53
N ARG A 51 0.60 -13.01 -2.65
CA ARG A 51 -0.51 -12.10 -2.97
C ARG A 51 -0.14 -10.62 -2.82
N VAL A 52 1.09 -10.33 -2.41
CA VAL A 52 1.61 -8.97 -2.29
C VAL A 52 2.94 -8.87 -3.02
N GLU A 53 3.13 -7.77 -3.71
CA GLU A 53 4.42 -7.36 -4.25
C GLU A 53 4.68 -5.90 -3.85
N LEU A 54 5.74 -5.68 -3.07
CA LEU A 54 6.14 -4.34 -2.66
C LEU A 54 7.10 -3.75 -3.70
N LEU A 55 6.75 -2.58 -4.24
CA LEU A 55 7.53 -1.88 -5.26
C LEU A 55 8.03 -0.55 -4.71
N GLU A 56 9.33 -0.30 -4.84
CA GLU A 56 9.89 1.04 -4.69
C GLU A 56 9.65 1.82 -5.99
N VAL A 57 9.00 2.97 -5.89
CA VAL A 57 8.56 3.77 -7.05
C VAL A 57 9.28 5.12 -7.17
N GLY A 58 10.10 5.45 -6.20
CA GLY A 58 10.90 6.68 -6.20
C GLY A 58 11.33 7.09 -4.80
N GLU A 59 11.62 8.37 -4.65
CA GLU A 59 12.03 8.98 -3.38
C GLU A 59 11.13 10.17 -3.05
N THR A 60 10.92 10.38 -1.75
CA THR A 60 10.20 11.56 -1.26
C THR A 60 11.07 12.81 -1.30
N SER A 61 10.49 13.97 -0.96
CA SER A 61 11.22 15.24 -0.87
C SER A 61 12.34 15.24 0.17
N PHE A 62 12.26 14.40 1.20
CA PHE A 62 13.32 14.21 2.22
C PHE A 62 14.24 13.03 1.91
N GLY A 63 14.07 12.35 0.76
CA GLY A 63 14.93 11.25 0.33
C GLY A 63 14.57 9.90 0.96
N LEU A 64 13.35 9.73 1.47
CA LEU A 64 12.87 8.43 1.90
C LEU A 64 12.48 7.58 0.68
N PRO A 65 12.78 6.28 0.64
CA PRO A 65 12.31 5.41 -0.43
C PRO A 65 10.79 5.30 -0.40
N TRP A 66 10.15 5.57 -1.53
CA TRP A 66 8.69 5.61 -1.64
C TRP A 66 8.16 4.32 -2.26
N HIS A 67 7.22 3.68 -1.58
CA HIS A 67 6.75 2.35 -1.94
C HIS A 67 5.24 2.30 -2.13
N ILE A 68 4.82 1.38 -3.04
CA ILE A 68 3.44 0.92 -3.15
C ILE A 68 3.39 -0.60 -2.94
N ALA A 69 2.26 -1.10 -2.48
CA ALA A 69 1.98 -2.53 -2.43
C ALA A 69 0.97 -2.88 -3.54
N LEU A 70 1.35 -3.78 -4.45
CA LEU A 70 0.41 -4.43 -5.34
C LEU A 70 -0.20 -5.61 -4.60
N ILE A 71 -1.54 -5.65 -4.50
CA ILE A 71 -2.27 -6.73 -3.83
C ILE A 71 -3.27 -7.32 -4.82
N SER A 72 -3.19 -8.65 -5.01
CA SER A 72 -4.06 -9.41 -5.90
C SER A 72 -3.91 -10.91 -5.63
N SER A 73 -4.61 -11.78 -6.39
CA SER A 73 -4.30 -13.20 -6.34
C SER A 73 -2.86 -13.45 -6.83
N ALA A 74 -2.26 -14.53 -6.31
CA ALA A 74 -0.90 -14.92 -6.71
C ALA A 74 -0.78 -15.15 -8.23
N ASP A 75 -1.84 -15.64 -8.86
CA ASP A 75 -1.89 -15.84 -10.30
C ASP A 75 -1.87 -14.50 -11.06
N ASN A 76 -2.62 -13.51 -10.59
CA ASN A 76 -2.63 -12.19 -11.19
C ASN A 76 -1.26 -11.52 -11.06
N LEU A 77 -0.61 -11.59 -9.89
CA LEU A 77 0.72 -10.99 -9.70
C LEU A 77 1.79 -11.69 -10.54
N ARG A 78 1.70 -13.01 -10.76
CA ARG A 78 2.60 -13.70 -11.69
C ARG A 78 2.44 -13.25 -13.15
N ASN A 79 1.24 -12.79 -13.51
CA ASN A 79 0.91 -12.34 -14.86
C ASN A 79 0.81 -10.80 -14.96
N ILE A 80 1.38 -10.06 -14.02
CA ILE A 80 1.20 -8.61 -13.89
C ILE A 80 1.59 -7.85 -15.17
N GLU A 81 2.66 -8.27 -15.85
CA GLU A 81 3.11 -7.64 -17.09
C GLU A 81 2.06 -7.76 -18.21
N ARG A 82 1.39 -8.92 -18.30
CA ARG A 82 0.29 -9.10 -19.27
C ARG A 82 -0.86 -8.12 -19.00
N TYR A 83 -1.24 -7.95 -17.74
CA TYR A 83 -2.31 -7.00 -17.39
C TYR A 83 -1.90 -5.55 -17.58
N ARG A 84 -0.62 -5.24 -17.37
CA ARG A 84 -0.05 -3.93 -17.70
C ARG A 84 -0.12 -3.65 -19.19
N GLU A 85 0.24 -4.61 -20.04
CA GLU A 85 0.14 -4.47 -21.49
C GLU A 85 -1.31 -4.26 -21.94
N ILE A 86 -2.25 -5.04 -21.39
CA ILE A 86 -3.68 -4.89 -21.67
C ILE A 86 -4.16 -3.49 -21.30
N ALA A 87 -3.84 -3.03 -20.09
CA ALA A 87 -4.23 -1.70 -19.62
C ALA A 87 -3.66 -0.59 -20.52
N GLN A 88 -2.39 -0.69 -20.89
CA GLN A 88 -1.74 0.25 -21.83
C GLN A 88 -2.41 0.22 -23.20
N ARG A 89 -2.73 -0.97 -23.71
CA ARG A 89 -3.34 -1.13 -25.03
C ARG A 89 -4.76 -0.57 -25.07
N LEU A 90 -5.54 -0.73 -23.99
CA LEU A 90 -6.88 -0.14 -23.85
C LEU A 90 -6.84 1.38 -23.64
N ALA A 91 -5.81 1.89 -22.93
CA ALA A 91 -5.63 3.33 -22.74
C ALA A 91 -5.19 4.04 -24.03
N HIS A 92 -4.56 3.31 -24.98
CA HIS A 92 -4.12 3.81 -26.28
C HIS A 92 -4.76 2.96 -27.40
N PRO A 93 -6.05 3.17 -27.70
CA PRO A 93 -6.85 2.28 -28.54
C PRO A 93 -6.61 2.47 -30.05
N GLU A 94 -5.69 3.29 -30.49
CA GLU A 94 -5.42 3.56 -31.92
C GLU A 94 -5.18 2.25 -32.68
N GLY A 95 -6.03 1.97 -33.66
CA GLY A 95 -5.97 0.76 -34.48
C GLY A 95 -6.52 -0.50 -33.83
N LEU A 96 -7.19 -0.40 -32.66
CA LEU A 96 -8.02 -1.49 -32.13
C LEU A 96 -9.40 -1.46 -32.77
N THR A 97 -9.90 -2.63 -33.09
CA THR A 97 -11.33 -2.83 -33.37
C THR A 97 -12.11 -2.94 -32.05
N ASP A 98 -13.43 -2.70 -32.10
CA ASP A 98 -14.29 -2.86 -30.93
C ASP A 98 -14.26 -4.29 -30.36
N ASP A 99 -14.15 -5.31 -31.24
CA ASP A 99 -14.08 -6.70 -30.80
C ASP A 99 -12.77 -7.04 -30.12
N GLU A 100 -11.65 -6.55 -30.63
CA GLU A 100 -10.34 -6.68 -29.96
C GLU A 100 -10.33 -5.99 -28.60
N ALA A 101 -10.89 -4.77 -28.52
CA ALA A 101 -10.99 -4.04 -27.26
C ALA A 101 -11.85 -4.80 -26.22
N ARG A 102 -12.97 -5.40 -26.65
CA ARG A 102 -13.80 -6.23 -25.76
C ARG A 102 -13.07 -7.46 -25.27
N GLN A 103 -12.31 -8.14 -26.15
CA GLN A 103 -11.52 -9.31 -25.75
C GLN A 103 -10.45 -8.94 -24.73
N LEU A 104 -9.72 -7.84 -24.93
CA LEU A 104 -8.76 -7.34 -23.97
C LEU A 104 -9.41 -6.97 -22.63
N ALA A 105 -10.58 -6.35 -22.66
CA ALA A 105 -11.32 -6.00 -21.44
C ALA A 105 -11.81 -7.24 -20.66
N ILE A 106 -12.18 -8.32 -21.36
CA ILE A 106 -12.57 -9.59 -20.74
C ILE A 106 -11.36 -10.31 -20.11
N GLU A 107 -10.22 -10.30 -20.80
CA GLU A 107 -8.97 -10.90 -20.31
C GLU A 107 -8.36 -10.08 -19.15
N GLY A 108 -8.47 -8.76 -19.22
CA GLY A 108 -7.86 -7.81 -18.30
C GLY A 108 -8.41 -7.91 -16.89
N LYS A 109 -7.78 -7.16 -15.99
CA LYS A 109 -8.21 -7.01 -14.60
C LYS A 109 -8.49 -5.54 -14.31
N SER A 110 -9.41 -5.28 -13.38
CA SER A 110 -9.62 -3.92 -12.87
C SER A 110 -8.40 -3.49 -12.08
N ILE A 111 -7.81 -2.36 -12.44
CA ILE A 111 -6.72 -1.76 -11.68
C ILE A 111 -7.33 -0.68 -10.79
N VAL A 112 -7.25 -0.89 -9.48
CA VAL A 112 -7.80 0.02 -8.47
C VAL A 112 -6.66 0.68 -7.72
N HIS A 113 -6.73 2.00 -7.58
CA HIS A 113 -5.80 2.78 -6.81
C HIS A 113 -6.46 3.21 -5.49
N ILE A 114 -5.81 2.90 -4.38
CA ILE A 114 -6.17 3.40 -3.05
C ILE A 114 -4.94 4.06 -2.45
N ASP A 115 -5.08 5.30 -2.01
CA ASP A 115 -4.04 6.03 -1.30
C ASP A 115 -4.49 6.40 0.11
N GLY A 116 -3.58 6.25 1.06
CA GLY A 116 -3.76 6.64 2.44
C GLY A 116 -2.74 7.69 2.86
N GLY A 117 -3.12 8.58 3.79
CA GLY A 117 -2.19 9.50 4.42
C GLY A 117 -1.71 10.65 3.55
N LEU A 118 -2.54 11.17 2.65
CA LEU A 118 -2.22 12.39 1.89
C LEU A 118 -1.97 13.54 2.85
N HIS A 119 -2.93 13.86 3.69
CA HIS A 119 -2.77 14.83 4.76
C HIS A 119 -2.27 14.13 6.03
N ALA A 120 -1.04 14.34 6.40
CA ALA A 120 -0.37 13.60 7.46
C ALA A 120 -1.04 13.71 8.84
N THR A 121 -1.76 14.79 9.11
CA THR A 121 -2.51 15.01 10.38
C THR A 121 -3.83 14.25 10.44
N GLU A 122 -4.33 13.74 9.32
CA GLU A 122 -5.49 12.85 9.24
C GLU A 122 -5.04 11.40 9.46
N VAL A 123 -4.52 11.16 10.64
CA VAL A 123 -3.71 9.97 10.98
C VAL A 123 -4.37 8.63 10.64
N ALA A 124 -5.70 8.53 10.70
CA ALA A 124 -6.41 7.30 10.40
C ALA A 124 -6.17 6.81 8.97
N HIS A 125 -5.92 7.70 8.00
CA HIS A 125 -5.72 7.34 6.59
C HIS A 125 -4.51 6.42 6.38
N ALA A 126 -3.35 6.73 6.95
CA ALA A 126 -2.17 5.88 6.83
C ALA A 126 -2.23 4.66 7.78
N GLN A 127 -2.92 4.78 8.92
CA GLN A 127 -3.00 3.67 9.87
C GLN A 127 -3.87 2.53 9.36
N HIS A 128 -5.07 2.83 8.79
CA HIS A 128 -5.99 1.78 8.34
C HIS A 128 -5.43 0.96 7.16
N THR A 129 -4.56 1.52 6.31
CA THR A 129 -3.99 0.80 5.17
C THR A 129 -3.18 -0.42 5.59
N ILE A 130 -2.56 -0.39 6.77
CA ILE A 130 -1.83 -1.52 7.35
C ILE A 130 -2.79 -2.69 7.61
N GLN A 131 -3.95 -2.40 8.23
CA GLN A 131 -4.98 -3.41 8.50
C GLN A 131 -5.62 -3.89 7.20
N LEU A 132 -5.94 -2.98 6.28
CA LEU A 132 -6.50 -3.32 4.96
C LEU A 132 -5.60 -4.30 4.20
N GLY A 133 -4.29 -4.05 4.18
CA GLY A 133 -3.33 -4.95 3.54
C GLY A 133 -3.36 -6.36 4.14
N TYR A 134 -3.41 -6.45 5.47
CA TYR A 134 -3.53 -7.72 6.18
C TYR A 134 -4.84 -8.45 5.86
N ASP A 135 -5.97 -7.76 5.97
CA ASP A 135 -7.30 -8.34 5.78
C ASP A 135 -7.48 -8.87 4.36
N LEU A 136 -7.04 -8.14 3.35
CA LEU A 136 -7.09 -8.59 1.95
C LEU A 136 -6.21 -9.83 1.72
N VAL A 137 -5.01 -9.84 2.27
CA VAL A 137 -4.05 -10.94 2.01
C VAL A 137 -4.45 -12.23 2.74
N THR A 138 -5.16 -12.13 3.87
CA THR A 138 -5.59 -13.27 4.70
C THR A 138 -7.03 -13.68 4.51
N GLY A 139 -7.84 -12.87 3.84
CA GLY A 139 -9.30 -13.06 3.76
C GLY A 139 -9.78 -13.95 2.62
N ASP A 140 -8.95 -14.81 2.05
CA ASP A 140 -9.31 -15.67 0.90
C ASP A 140 -10.38 -16.74 1.21
N ASP A 141 -10.68 -17.00 2.47
CA ASP A 141 -11.83 -17.80 2.89
C ASP A 141 -13.16 -17.04 2.77
N ASP A 142 -13.12 -15.71 2.67
CA ASP A 142 -14.29 -14.86 2.39
C ASP A 142 -14.53 -14.79 0.87
N PRO A 143 -15.72 -15.22 0.38
CA PRO A 143 -16.00 -15.20 -1.05
C PRO A 143 -15.92 -13.81 -1.71
N GLU A 144 -16.21 -12.74 -0.98
CA GLU A 144 -16.10 -11.38 -1.49
C GLU A 144 -14.62 -10.97 -1.66
N ILE A 145 -13.79 -11.23 -0.66
CA ILE A 145 -12.36 -10.95 -0.73
C ILE A 145 -11.70 -11.82 -1.81
N ALA A 146 -12.05 -13.09 -1.89
CA ALA A 146 -11.57 -13.98 -2.95
C ALA A 146 -11.93 -13.43 -4.33
N ALA A 147 -13.17 -12.97 -4.55
CA ALA A 147 -13.58 -12.38 -5.81
C ALA A 147 -12.84 -11.07 -6.11
N ILE A 148 -12.56 -10.23 -5.10
CA ILE A 148 -11.73 -9.03 -5.25
C ILE A 148 -10.32 -9.42 -5.70
N LEU A 149 -9.67 -10.34 -4.99
CA LEU A 149 -8.31 -10.77 -5.32
C LEU A 149 -8.19 -11.36 -6.73
N ASP A 150 -9.21 -12.08 -7.19
CA ASP A 150 -9.20 -12.71 -8.51
C ASP A 150 -9.44 -11.72 -9.67
N ASN A 151 -10.16 -10.62 -9.43
CA ASN A 151 -10.59 -9.71 -10.47
C ASN A 151 -9.95 -8.31 -10.41
N VAL A 152 -9.24 -8.00 -9.34
CA VAL A 152 -8.66 -6.68 -9.10
C VAL A 152 -7.16 -6.79 -8.87
N ILE A 153 -6.43 -5.84 -9.42
CA ILE A 153 -5.05 -5.52 -9.02
C ILE A 153 -5.12 -4.22 -8.26
N LEU A 154 -4.98 -4.31 -6.94
CA LEU A 154 -4.95 -3.14 -6.07
C LEU A 154 -3.56 -2.54 -6.02
N MET A 155 -3.45 -1.26 -6.34
CA MET A 155 -2.28 -0.42 -6.13
C MET A 155 -2.50 0.35 -4.82
N LEU A 156 -2.00 -0.19 -3.72
CA LEU A 156 -2.16 0.41 -2.39
C LEU A 156 -0.95 1.30 -2.06
N TRP A 157 -1.16 2.61 -2.09
CA TRP A 157 -0.25 3.58 -1.50
C TRP A 157 -0.53 3.63 0.00
N PHE A 158 0.13 2.79 0.77
CA PHE A 158 -0.11 2.72 2.21
C PHE A 158 0.31 4.00 2.96
N SER A 159 1.12 4.84 2.32
CA SER A 159 1.33 6.25 2.66
C SER A 159 1.72 7.04 1.42
N ILE A 160 0.89 7.98 1.01
CA ILE A 160 1.21 8.87 -0.12
C ILE A 160 2.09 10.05 0.33
N ASN A 161 2.13 10.34 1.63
CA ASN A 161 2.99 11.36 2.25
C ASN A 161 3.85 10.73 3.38
N PRO A 162 4.90 9.95 3.02
CA PRO A 162 5.79 9.30 3.99
C PRO A 162 6.47 10.29 4.94
N ASP A 163 6.95 11.41 4.41
CA ASP A 163 7.64 12.45 5.17
C ASP A 163 6.73 13.00 6.27
N GLY A 164 5.51 13.38 5.88
CA GLY A 164 4.52 13.91 6.81
C GLY A 164 4.08 12.88 7.84
N GLN A 165 3.87 11.63 7.45
CA GLN A 165 3.52 10.56 8.39
C GLN A 165 4.60 10.40 9.47
N ASN A 166 5.88 10.35 9.08
CA ASN A 166 6.98 10.29 10.04
C ASN A 166 7.02 11.51 10.96
N MET A 167 6.85 12.72 10.41
CA MET A 167 6.88 13.95 11.18
C MET A 167 5.75 13.99 12.23
N VAL A 168 4.50 13.69 11.82
CA VAL A 168 3.33 13.74 12.71
C VAL A 168 3.39 12.64 13.76
N ALA A 169 3.68 11.40 13.37
CA ALA A 169 3.74 10.29 14.31
C ALA A 169 4.86 10.47 15.36
N ASN A 170 6.04 10.95 14.94
CA ASN A 170 7.15 11.21 15.86
C ASN A 170 6.86 12.40 16.79
N TRP A 171 6.25 13.47 16.28
CA TRP A 171 5.82 14.60 17.11
C TRP A 171 4.83 14.16 18.18
N TYR A 172 3.81 13.41 17.79
CA TYR A 172 2.82 12.85 18.73
C TYR A 172 3.50 12.01 19.83
N ARG A 173 4.32 11.05 19.45
CA ARG A 173 5.04 10.18 20.39
C ARG A 173 5.95 10.94 21.36
N GLN A 174 6.62 11.97 20.87
CA GLN A 174 7.49 12.82 21.71
C GLN A 174 6.71 13.58 22.78
N ASN A 175 5.44 13.92 22.51
CA ASN A 175 4.61 14.74 23.35
C ASN A 175 3.58 13.98 24.19
N LEU A 176 3.57 12.64 24.10
CA LEU A 176 2.67 11.80 24.89
C LEU A 176 2.77 12.10 26.39
N GLY A 177 1.61 12.31 27.04
CA GLY A 177 1.51 12.63 28.46
C GLY A 177 1.96 14.04 28.83
N THR A 178 2.24 14.90 27.86
CA THR A 178 2.56 16.33 28.09
C THR A 178 1.37 17.21 27.74
N ILE A 179 1.45 18.50 28.07
CA ILE A 179 0.45 19.49 27.67
C ILE A 179 0.39 19.73 26.14
N TYR A 180 1.36 19.21 25.40
CA TYR A 180 1.47 19.33 23.94
C TYR A 180 1.00 18.08 23.20
N GLU A 181 0.47 17.07 23.87
CA GLU A 181 0.06 15.79 23.26
C GLU A 181 -0.87 15.96 22.06
N THR A 182 -1.81 16.90 22.15
CA THR A 182 -2.77 17.18 21.07
C THR A 182 -2.40 18.39 20.21
N SER A 183 -1.20 18.94 20.38
CA SER A 183 -0.75 20.06 19.56
C SER A 183 -0.34 19.63 18.17
N GLY A 184 -0.57 20.48 17.17
CA GLY A 184 -0.04 20.30 15.83
C GLY A 184 1.48 20.37 15.79
N THR A 185 2.08 19.76 14.78
CA THR A 185 3.52 19.86 14.51
C THR A 185 3.94 21.31 14.30
N PRO A 186 5.09 21.74 14.83
CA PRO A 186 5.61 23.08 14.54
C PRO A 186 6.14 23.10 13.08
N GLY A 187 5.48 23.87 12.21
CA GLY A 187 5.90 24.03 10.82
C GLY A 187 5.07 23.19 9.85
N LEU A 188 5.62 22.95 8.68
CA LEU A 188 5.01 22.16 7.62
C LEU A 188 5.16 20.66 7.94
N TYR A 189 4.19 19.84 7.53
CA TYR A 189 4.30 18.39 7.63
C TYR A 189 4.61 17.72 6.28
N GLN A 190 5.24 18.45 5.45
CA GLN A 190 5.93 18.05 4.22
C GLN A 190 6.98 19.15 3.95
N LYS A 191 8.01 18.87 3.17
CA LYS A 191 9.18 19.75 3.01
C LYS A 191 8.82 21.17 2.55
N TYR A 192 7.81 21.31 1.71
CA TYR A 192 7.49 22.57 1.04
C TYR A 192 6.07 23.07 1.30
N ILE A 193 5.16 22.23 1.71
CA ILE A 193 3.73 22.47 1.71
C ILE A 193 3.14 22.07 3.07
N GLY A 194 2.06 22.76 3.47
CA GLY A 194 1.25 22.41 4.64
C GLY A 194 0.16 21.39 4.32
N HIS A 195 -1.05 21.64 4.87
CA HIS A 195 -2.15 20.69 4.77
C HIS A 195 -2.60 20.41 3.33
N ASP A 196 -2.72 21.44 2.51
CA ASP A 196 -3.21 21.32 1.14
C ASP A 196 -2.02 21.05 0.18
N ASN A 197 -1.59 19.82 0.12
CA ASN A 197 -0.47 19.37 -0.71
C ASN A 197 -0.92 18.56 -1.94
#